data_9d34fae1440616c3d1df37b30d0b811b
#
_entry.id   9d34fae1440616c3d1df37b30d0b811b
#
_cell.length_a   1.000
_cell.length_b   1.000
_cell.length_c   1.000
_cell.angle_alpha   90.00
_cell.angle_beta   90.00
_cell.angle_gamma   90.00
#
_symmetry.space_group_name_H-M   'P 1'
#
loop_
_entity.id
_entity.type
_entity.pdbx_description
1 polymer ?
#
loop_
_entity_poly.entity_id
_entity_poly.type
_entity_poly.pdbx_seq_one_letter_code
_entity_poly.pdbx_strand_id
1 'polypeptide(L)'
;MFPICGRRASRALLVAVLTLAVGGCGLSEELDRERDPDHAMASVGASSAGADAPEGLRVSEPPGGAGPTEGASAACPPSGVRMVPGPVEAAMGLRVMGVTLTNCGTTLYTVKGYPAVEVLDEDGEPYGDVRVLQGSRHITTGVPDFGPHIVTLKPGESARTELVWRNTVTEADIPAVNSSYLRIAPLPGRPPEVLTPDGGIDLGNTGRLATTAWAQVAGAVS
;
A
#
# COMPACT_ATOMS: atom_id res chain seq x y z
N MET A 1 -62.77 1.43 23.57
CA MET A 1 -63.94 0.59 23.23
C MET A 1 -63.71 0.03 21.86
N PHE A 2 -63.52 -1.16 21.87
CA PHE A 2 -63.51 -2.34 21.01
C PHE A 2 -62.19 -2.76 20.39
N PRO A 3 -62.05 -4.03 20.43
CA PRO A 3 -60.79 -4.74 20.31
C PRO A 3 -60.74 -5.53 18.99
N ILE A 4 -59.60 -6.18 18.78
CA ILE A 4 -59.53 -7.56 18.44
C ILE A 4 -59.12 -8.04 17.11
N CYS A 5 -58.33 -9.04 17.28
CA CYS A 5 -58.16 -10.34 16.58
C CYS A 5 -57.26 -10.27 15.35
N GLY A 6 -56.07 -10.82 15.34
CA GLY A 6 -55.79 -12.21 15.69
C GLY A 6 -55.87 -13.10 14.48
N ARG A 7 -54.69 -13.38 13.85
CA ARG A 7 -54.56 -14.65 13.12
C ARG A 7 -53.09 -15.07 13.03
N ARG A 8 -52.77 -16.02 13.88
CA ARG A 8 -51.63 -16.92 13.73
C ARG A 8 -51.84 -17.76 12.46
N ALA A 9 -50.87 -17.78 11.60
CA ALA A 9 -50.74 -18.80 10.58
C ALA A 9 -49.36 -19.40 10.67
N SER A 10 -49.27 -20.53 11.33
CA SER A 10 -48.19 -21.49 11.25
C SER A 10 -48.01 -21.93 9.79
N ARG A 11 -46.83 -21.83 9.26
CA ARG A 11 -46.47 -22.55 8.06
C ARG A 11 -45.26 -23.41 8.32
N ALA A 12 -45.53 -24.68 8.15
CA ALA A 12 -44.75 -25.86 8.37
C ALA A 12 -43.38 -25.84 7.63
N LEU A 13 -42.43 -26.44 8.30
CA LEU A 13 -41.16 -26.92 7.76
C LEU A 13 -41.37 -27.81 6.51
N LEU A 14 -40.63 -27.56 5.49
CA LEU A 14 -40.24 -28.53 4.48
C LEU A 14 -38.70 -28.49 4.35
N VAL A 15 -38.06 -29.44 5.03
CA VAL A 15 -36.63 -29.75 4.88
C VAL A 15 -36.52 -30.61 3.63
N ALA A 16 -35.99 -30.05 2.56
CA ALA A 16 -35.53 -30.79 1.40
C ALA A 16 -34.03 -31.03 1.54
N VAL A 17 -33.64 -32.24 1.92
CA VAL A 17 -32.29 -32.74 1.91
C VAL A 17 -31.94 -33.05 0.45
N LEU A 18 -31.13 -32.19 -0.18
CA LEU A 18 -30.56 -32.44 -1.48
C LEU A 18 -29.13 -32.94 -1.29
N THR A 19 -28.94 -34.25 -1.30
CA THR A 19 -27.61 -34.89 -1.36
C THR A 19 -27.04 -34.77 -2.77
N LEU A 20 -26.13 -33.82 -3.01
CA LEU A 20 -25.29 -33.81 -4.20
C LEU A 20 -24.05 -34.66 -3.93
N ALA A 21 -23.99 -35.81 -4.54
CA ALA A 21 -22.77 -36.55 -4.70
C ALA A 21 -21.93 -35.87 -5.78
N VAL A 22 -20.91 -35.12 -5.38
CA VAL A 22 -19.88 -34.62 -6.28
C VAL A 22 -18.75 -35.64 -6.28
N GLY A 23 -18.59 -36.31 -7.41
CA GLY A 23 -17.48 -37.20 -7.66
C GLY A 23 -16.16 -36.47 -7.63
N GLY A 24 -15.38 -36.69 -6.59
CA GLY A 24 -14.02 -36.19 -6.48
C GLY A 24 -13.04 -37.10 -7.21
N CYS A 25 -12.69 -36.76 -8.44
CA CYS A 25 -11.49 -37.26 -9.11
C CYS A 25 -10.64 -36.05 -9.42
N GLY A 26 -9.55 -35.84 -8.69
CA GLY A 26 -8.56 -34.82 -9.01
C GLY A 26 -7.76 -34.20 -7.87
N LEU A 27 -8.11 -34.47 -6.62
CA LEU A 27 -7.42 -33.85 -5.47
C LEU A 27 -6.27 -34.70 -4.88
N SER A 28 -6.10 -35.95 -5.32
CA SER A 28 -5.06 -36.84 -4.78
C SER A 28 -3.67 -36.63 -5.40
N GLU A 29 -3.58 -36.16 -6.63
CA GLU A 29 -2.28 -35.94 -7.28
C GLU A 29 -1.58 -34.65 -6.86
N GLU A 30 -2.33 -33.66 -6.43
CA GLU A 30 -1.75 -32.38 -5.96
C GLU A 30 -1.15 -32.52 -4.55
N LEU A 31 -1.76 -33.35 -3.69
CA LEU A 31 -1.28 -33.58 -2.33
C LEU A 31 -0.06 -34.50 -2.24
N ASP A 32 0.19 -35.33 -3.24
CA ASP A 32 1.40 -36.16 -3.31
C ASP A 32 2.63 -35.37 -3.79
N ARG A 33 2.41 -34.27 -4.51
CA ARG A 33 3.51 -33.39 -4.96
C ARG A 33 4.14 -32.57 -3.85
N GLU A 34 3.39 -32.28 -2.81
CA GLU A 34 3.91 -31.54 -1.64
C GLU A 34 4.62 -32.41 -0.60
N ARG A 35 4.44 -33.75 -0.69
CA ARG A 35 5.02 -34.69 0.28
C ARG A 35 6.38 -35.24 -0.10
N ASP A 36 6.83 -35.07 -1.34
CA ASP A 36 8.12 -35.59 -1.79
C ASP A 36 8.82 -34.60 -2.73
N PRO A 37 9.59 -33.65 -2.17
CA PRO A 37 10.33 -32.65 -2.96
C PRO A 37 11.50 -33.25 -3.78
N ASP A 38 11.88 -34.49 -3.55
CA ASP A 38 13.05 -35.10 -4.22
C ASP A 38 12.72 -35.73 -5.63
N HIS A 39 11.44 -35.83 -6.00
CA HIS A 39 11.06 -36.32 -7.31
C HIS A 39 11.11 -35.30 -8.46
N ALA A 40 11.39 -34.03 -8.17
CA ALA A 40 11.47 -32.96 -9.19
C ALA A 40 12.83 -32.85 -9.90
N MET A 41 13.82 -33.67 -9.55
CA MET A 41 15.19 -33.61 -10.10
C MET A 41 15.59 -34.75 -11.01
N ALA A 42 14.67 -35.63 -11.43
CA ALA A 42 15.01 -36.82 -12.18
C ALA A 42 14.43 -36.85 -13.60
N SER A 43 14.56 -35.80 -14.39
CA SER A 43 14.41 -35.91 -15.84
C SER A 43 15.08 -34.76 -16.62
N VAL A 44 16.38 -34.66 -16.51
CA VAL A 44 17.18 -34.02 -17.57
C VAL A 44 18.16 -35.08 -18.05
N GLY A 45 17.76 -35.76 -19.11
CA GLY A 45 18.54 -36.80 -19.77
C GLY A 45 19.84 -36.25 -20.33
N ALA A 46 20.89 -36.96 -20.02
CA ALA A 46 22.20 -36.81 -20.62
C ALA A 46 22.16 -36.95 -22.14
N SER A 47 22.72 -36.00 -22.84
CA SER A 47 23.27 -36.16 -24.17
C SER A 47 24.68 -35.59 -24.17
N SER A 48 25.63 -36.47 -24.03
CA SER A 48 27.05 -36.24 -24.31
C SER A 48 27.30 -36.33 -25.81
N ALA A 49 27.81 -35.29 -26.42
CA ALA A 49 28.61 -35.36 -27.62
C ALA A 49 29.62 -34.20 -27.57
N GLY A 50 30.88 -34.61 -27.70
CA GLY A 50 32.06 -33.82 -27.46
C GLY A 50 32.45 -32.89 -28.59
N ALA A 51 33.56 -32.32 -28.31
CA ALA A 51 34.58 -31.74 -29.18
C ALA A 51 34.67 -30.23 -29.22
N ASP A 52 35.94 -29.80 -28.98
CA ASP A 52 36.67 -28.64 -29.39
C ASP A 52 36.47 -27.30 -28.67
N ALA A 53 37.47 -27.01 -27.87
CA ALA A 53 37.78 -25.65 -27.43
C ALA A 53 38.45 -24.82 -28.53
N PRO A 54 38.12 -23.55 -28.63
CA PRO A 54 39.16 -22.55 -28.86
C PRO A 54 39.28 -21.53 -27.73
N GLU A 55 40.53 -21.22 -27.49
CA GLU A 55 41.09 -20.19 -26.61
C GLU A 55 40.41 -18.82 -26.71
N GLY A 56 40.30 -18.17 -25.56
CA GLY A 56 40.51 -16.73 -25.48
C GLY A 56 39.31 -15.83 -25.69
N LEU A 57 38.36 -15.81 -24.74
CA LEU A 57 37.54 -14.61 -24.51
C LEU A 57 37.78 -14.12 -23.09
N ARG A 58 38.54 -13.03 -23.01
CA ARG A 58 38.61 -12.21 -21.79
C ARG A 58 37.23 -11.79 -21.43
N VAL A 59 36.74 -12.30 -20.33
CA VAL A 59 35.57 -11.77 -19.66
C VAL A 59 35.91 -10.37 -19.20
N SER A 60 35.45 -9.37 -19.93
CA SER A 60 35.44 -8.00 -19.43
C SER A 60 34.50 -7.99 -18.22
N GLU A 61 35.10 -7.80 -17.07
CA GLU A 61 34.39 -7.49 -15.82
C GLU A 61 33.47 -6.29 -16.08
N PRO A 62 32.16 -6.38 -15.79
CA PRO A 62 31.29 -5.22 -15.91
C PRO A 62 31.82 -4.14 -14.96
N PRO A 63 31.81 -2.87 -15.36
CA PRO A 63 32.26 -1.77 -14.50
C PRO A 63 31.40 -1.84 -13.24
N GLY A 64 32.09 -1.81 -12.08
CA GLY A 64 31.50 -1.92 -10.76
C GLY A 64 30.25 -1.08 -10.67
N GLY A 65 29.15 -1.73 -10.24
CA GLY A 65 27.89 -1.06 -9.97
C GLY A 65 28.17 0.12 -9.05
N ALA A 66 27.85 1.31 -9.51
CA ALA A 66 27.78 2.47 -8.67
C ALA A 66 26.82 2.07 -7.52
N GLY A 67 27.38 1.97 -6.31
CA GLY A 67 26.58 1.84 -5.11
C GLY A 67 25.52 2.94 -5.10
N PRO A 68 24.41 2.76 -4.38
CA PRO A 68 23.41 3.80 -4.29
C PRO A 68 24.14 5.11 -3.94
N THR A 69 24.10 6.04 -4.87
CA THR A 69 24.58 7.40 -4.64
C THR A 69 23.76 7.86 -3.44
N GLU A 70 24.39 8.01 -2.28
CA GLU A 70 23.80 8.74 -1.16
C GLU A 70 23.37 10.08 -1.74
N GLY A 71 22.04 10.19 -1.94
CA GLY A 71 21.47 11.33 -2.61
C GLY A 71 21.95 12.58 -1.92
N ALA A 72 22.50 13.49 -2.69
CA ALA A 72 22.89 14.81 -2.24
C ALA A 72 21.82 15.28 -1.25
N SER A 73 22.21 15.58 -0.01
CA SER A 73 21.32 16.07 1.03
C SER A 73 20.67 17.34 0.48
N ALA A 74 19.50 17.18 -0.12
CA ALA A 74 18.77 18.31 -0.65
C ALA A 74 18.59 19.31 0.50
N ALA A 75 18.85 20.59 0.26
CA ALA A 75 18.72 21.61 1.30
C ALA A 75 17.37 21.55 1.98
N CYS A 76 17.34 21.80 3.30
CA CYS A 76 16.10 21.82 4.04
C CYS A 76 15.15 22.90 3.47
N PRO A 77 13.90 22.57 3.16
CA PRO A 77 12.94 23.55 2.67
C PRO A 77 12.74 24.71 3.69
N PRO A 78 12.27 25.86 3.26
CA PRO A 78 11.98 27.00 4.18
C PRO A 78 10.92 26.64 5.25
N SER A 79 10.12 25.61 5.02
CA SER A 79 9.16 25.06 6.01
C SER A 79 9.84 24.46 7.25
N GLY A 80 11.15 24.17 7.17
CA GLY A 80 11.92 23.50 8.23
C GLY A 80 11.67 21.98 8.29
N VAL A 81 10.85 21.45 7.42
CA VAL A 81 10.55 20.02 7.35
C VAL A 81 10.63 19.53 5.92
N ARG A 82 10.90 18.26 5.76
CA ARG A 82 10.88 17.53 4.48
C ARG A 82 9.99 16.32 4.60
N MET A 83 9.20 16.06 3.58
CA MET A 83 8.38 14.87 3.48
C MET A 83 8.88 13.95 2.39
N VAL A 84 8.94 12.64 2.67
CA VAL A 84 9.41 11.62 1.73
C VAL A 84 8.43 10.46 1.72
N PRO A 85 7.89 10.07 0.54
CA PRO A 85 7.07 8.89 0.43
C PRO A 85 7.91 7.63 0.56
N GLY A 86 7.38 6.62 1.23
CA GLY A 86 7.92 5.27 1.23
C GLY A 86 7.38 4.44 0.06
N PRO A 87 7.74 3.17 -0.01
CA PRO A 87 7.18 2.25 -0.99
C PRO A 87 5.69 2.05 -0.76
N VAL A 88 4.97 1.75 -1.85
CA VAL A 88 3.57 1.32 -1.79
C VAL A 88 3.51 -0.17 -1.52
N GLU A 89 2.94 -0.56 -0.40
CA GLU A 89 2.65 -1.95 -0.06
C GLU A 89 1.26 -2.31 -0.56
N ALA A 90 1.14 -3.52 -1.13
CA ALA A 90 -0.09 -3.98 -1.76
C ALA A 90 -0.50 -5.37 -1.25
N ALA A 91 -1.73 -5.51 -0.80
CA ALA A 91 -2.32 -6.79 -0.43
C ALA A 91 -3.82 -6.81 -0.73
N MET A 92 -4.27 -7.75 -1.57
CA MET A 92 -5.71 -7.98 -1.86
C MET A 92 -6.48 -6.68 -2.20
N GLY A 93 -5.91 -5.84 -3.06
CA GLY A 93 -6.51 -4.56 -3.45
C GLY A 93 -6.37 -3.43 -2.42
N LEU A 94 -5.88 -3.71 -1.22
CA LEU A 94 -5.48 -2.69 -0.27
C LEU A 94 -4.10 -2.16 -0.66
N ARG A 95 -3.91 -0.86 -0.51
CA ARG A 95 -2.64 -0.16 -0.69
C ARG A 95 -2.34 0.64 0.57
N VAL A 96 -1.09 0.61 0.99
CA VAL A 96 -0.59 1.41 2.12
C VAL A 96 0.74 2.03 1.74
N MET A 97 0.90 3.31 1.98
CA MET A 97 2.15 4.03 1.77
C MET A 97 2.44 4.93 2.95
N GLY A 98 3.58 4.75 3.57
CA GLY A 98 4.04 5.67 4.61
C GLY A 98 4.61 6.95 4.02
N VAL A 99 4.33 8.08 4.65
CA VAL A 99 5.04 9.34 4.39
C VAL A 99 5.78 9.74 5.65
N THR A 100 7.09 9.92 5.53
CA THR A 100 7.96 10.35 6.61
C THR A 100 8.19 11.85 6.54
N LEU A 101 7.87 12.55 7.62
CA LEU A 101 8.16 13.96 7.83
C LEU A 101 9.36 14.07 8.74
N THR A 102 10.44 14.69 8.27
CA THR A 102 11.66 14.93 9.06
C THR A 102 11.84 16.39 9.35
N ASN A 103 12.07 16.75 10.59
CA ASN A 103 12.50 18.09 10.98
C ASN A 103 13.95 18.29 10.56
N CYS A 104 14.18 18.93 9.42
CA CYS A 104 15.51 19.28 8.93
C CYS A 104 15.94 20.70 9.31
N GLY A 105 15.08 21.43 10.04
CA GLY A 105 15.38 22.75 10.58
C GLY A 105 16.24 22.67 11.83
N THR A 106 16.45 23.83 12.46
CA THR A 106 17.28 23.99 13.67
C THR A 106 16.47 24.18 14.96
N THR A 107 15.14 24.28 14.85
CA THR A 107 14.23 24.50 15.98
C THR A 107 13.27 23.32 16.16
N LEU A 108 12.60 23.26 17.29
CA LEU A 108 11.55 22.26 17.50
C LEU A 108 10.42 22.45 16.48
N TYR A 109 9.93 21.37 15.93
CA TYR A 109 8.79 21.34 15.03
C TYR A 109 7.64 20.54 15.64
N THR A 110 6.45 21.09 15.66
CA THR A 110 5.29 20.42 16.28
C THR A 110 4.17 20.25 15.27
N VAL A 111 3.63 19.03 15.22
CA VAL A 111 2.43 18.68 14.47
C VAL A 111 1.38 18.04 15.39
N LYS A 112 0.11 18.18 15.02
CA LYS A 112 -0.99 17.53 15.73
C LYS A 112 -2.09 17.16 14.74
N GLY A 113 -2.40 15.87 14.64
CA GLY A 113 -3.49 15.37 13.79
C GLY A 113 -3.00 14.82 12.45
N TYR A 114 -3.73 15.12 11.41
CA TYR A 114 -3.62 14.50 10.09
C TYR A 114 -2.97 15.46 9.08
N PRO A 115 -2.21 14.94 8.11
CA PRO A 115 -1.75 15.76 6.98
C PRO A 115 -2.93 16.26 6.15
N ALA A 116 -2.74 17.39 5.47
CA ALA A 116 -3.59 17.76 4.36
C ALA A 116 -3.03 17.15 3.09
N VAL A 117 -3.87 16.43 2.33
CA VAL A 117 -3.46 15.65 1.17
C VAL A 117 -4.39 15.93 0.00
N GLU A 118 -3.82 16.07 -1.18
CA GLU A 118 -4.54 16.16 -2.45
C GLU A 118 -3.86 15.24 -3.46
N VAL A 119 -4.65 14.45 -4.18
CA VAL A 119 -4.18 13.65 -5.31
C VAL A 119 -4.29 14.53 -6.55
N LEU A 120 -3.18 14.69 -7.28
CA LEU A 120 -3.12 15.60 -8.41
C LEU A 120 -3.16 14.84 -9.73
N ASP A 121 -3.70 15.47 -10.76
CA ASP A 121 -3.59 15.00 -12.13
C ASP A 121 -2.23 15.37 -12.76
N GLU A 122 -2.09 15.11 -14.07
CA GLU A 122 -0.85 15.39 -14.81
C GLU A 122 -0.58 16.89 -14.98
N ASP A 123 -1.62 17.72 -14.88
CA ASP A 123 -1.54 19.18 -14.95
C ASP A 123 -1.23 19.80 -13.58
N GLY A 124 -1.22 18.99 -12.52
CA GLY A 124 -0.97 19.41 -11.14
C GLY A 124 -2.20 19.96 -10.43
N GLU A 125 -3.39 19.70 -10.99
CA GLU A 125 -4.66 20.10 -10.41
C GLU A 125 -5.23 18.93 -9.55
N PRO A 126 -5.92 19.23 -8.45
CA PRO A 126 -6.53 18.20 -7.62
C PRO A 126 -7.67 17.46 -8.34
N TYR A 127 -7.70 16.12 -8.25
CA TYR A 127 -8.87 15.36 -8.66
C TYR A 127 -10.07 15.72 -7.80
N GLY A 128 -11.11 16.32 -8.41
CA GLY A 128 -12.31 16.79 -7.71
C GLY A 128 -13.14 15.69 -7.07
N ASP A 129 -13.04 14.45 -7.59
CA ASP A 129 -13.80 13.29 -7.12
C ASP A 129 -13.09 12.50 -6.02
N VAL A 130 -11.84 12.86 -5.68
CA VAL A 130 -11.08 12.19 -4.63
C VAL A 130 -11.42 12.77 -3.27
N ARG A 131 -11.82 11.88 -2.35
CA ARG A 131 -12.10 12.23 -0.95
C ARG A 131 -10.99 11.74 -0.04
N VAL A 132 -10.32 12.66 0.62
CA VAL A 132 -9.34 12.36 1.65
C VAL A 132 -10.04 12.28 3.01
N LEU A 133 -9.88 11.16 3.70
CA LEU A 133 -10.55 10.81 4.95
C LEU A 133 -9.53 10.76 6.08
N GLN A 134 -9.88 11.32 7.24
CA GLN A 134 -9.06 11.23 8.44
C GLN A 134 -9.37 9.94 9.19
N GLY A 135 -8.37 9.11 9.39
CA GLY A 135 -8.48 7.80 10.02
C GLY A 135 -8.55 6.63 9.04
N SER A 136 -7.60 5.71 9.17
CA SER A 136 -7.47 4.50 8.35
C SER A 136 -8.73 3.61 8.36
N ARG A 137 -9.49 3.62 9.46
CA ARG A 137 -10.71 2.82 9.64
C ARG A 137 -11.77 3.04 8.56
N HIS A 138 -11.73 4.15 7.86
CA HIS A 138 -12.63 4.43 6.74
C HIS A 138 -12.35 3.56 5.51
N ILE A 139 -11.18 2.93 5.46
CA ILE A 139 -10.74 2.00 4.40
C ILE A 139 -10.52 0.59 4.96
N THR A 140 -9.82 0.48 6.10
CA THR A 140 -9.48 -0.79 6.74
C THR A 140 -9.20 -0.60 8.22
N THR A 141 -9.42 -1.65 9.01
CA THR A 141 -9.01 -1.71 10.42
C THR A 141 -7.62 -2.33 10.61
N GLY A 142 -7.01 -2.85 9.52
CA GLY A 142 -5.71 -3.49 9.57
C GLY A 142 -4.52 -2.52 9.69
N VAL A 143 -4.75 -1.20 9.48
CA VAL A 143 -3.73 -0.16 9.67
C VAL A 143 -4.07 0.63 10.93
N PRO A 144 -3.26 0.59 12.00
CA PRO A 144 -3.52 1.31 13.23
C PRO A 144 -3.52 2.83 13.03
N ASP A 145 -4.47 3.52 13.66
CA ASP A 145 -4.49 4.97 13.79
C ASP A 145 -4.84 5.33 15.24
N PHE A 146 -3.87 5.92 15.92
CA PHE A 146 -4.02 6.30 17.33
C PHE A 146 -4.73 7.65 17.53
N GLY A 147 -5.17 8.26 16.43
CA GLY A 147 -5.85 9.55 16.43
C GLY A 147 -4.94 10.74 16.70
N PRO A 148 -5.52 11.96 16.68
CA PRO A 148 -4.74 13.19 16.78
C PRO A 148 -4.12 13.33 18.17
N HIS A 149 -2.79 13.44 18.22
CA HIS A 149 -2.00 13.76 19.42
C HIS A 149 -0.87 14.73 19.05
N ILE A 150 -0.23 15.30 20.04
CA ILE A 150 0.89 16.24 19.82
C ILE A 150 2.15 15.43 19.60
N VAL A 151 2.82 15.68 18.47
CA VAL A 151 4.16 15.15 18.14
C VAL A 151 5.10 16.33 18.03
N THR A 152 6.15 16.35 18.85
CA THR A 152 7.19 17.38 18.84
C THR A 152 8.51 16.76 18.42
N LEU A 153 9.07 17.27 17.33
CA LEU A 153 10.28 16.76 16.71
C LEU A 153 11.44 17.73 16.97
N LYS A 154 12.53 17.21 17.52
CA LYS A 154 13.82 17.91 17.54
C LYS A 154 14.42 17.92 16.14
N PRO A 155 15.42 18.76 15.87
CA PRO A 155 16.20 18.66 14.64
C PRO A 155 16.70 17.25 14.40
N GLY A 156 16.45 16.72 13.18
CA GLY A 156 16.75 15.35 12.77
C GLY A 156 15.71 14.28 13.14
N GLU A 157 14.77 14.56 14.04
CA GLU A 157 13.71 13.62 14.38
C GLU A 157 12.60 13.59 13.32
N SER A 158 11.88 12.47 13.27
CA SER A 158 10.86 12.22 12.24
C SER A 158 9.53 11.77 12.82
N ALA A 159 8.47 12.08 12.09
CA ALA A 159 7.14 11.53 12.27
C ALA A 159 6.71 10.81 11.00
N ARG A 160 5.75 9.88 11.11
CA ARG A 160 5.20 9.13 9.99
C ARG A 160 3.68 9.19 10.02
N THR A 161 3.09 9.25 8.84
CA THR A 161 1.68 9.00 8.57
C THR A 161 1.55 7.91 7.53
N GLU A 162 0.45 7.18 7.53
CA GLU A 162 0.12 6.21 6.49
C GLU A 162 -0.99 6.75 5.61
N LEU A 163 -0.81 6.66 4.31
CA LEU A 163 -1.84 6.83 3.31
C LEU A 163 -2.40 5.45 2.96
N VAL A 164 -3.71 5.30 3.01
CA VAL A 164 -4.39 4.01 2.88
C VAL A 164 -5.52 4.13 1.89
N TRP A 165 -5.54 3.26 0.87
CA TRP A 165 -6.61 3.24 -0.12
C TRP A 165 -6.88 1.83 -0.66
N ARG A 166 -7.92 1.69 -1.47
CA ARG A 166 -8.18 0.47 -2.23
C ARG A 166 -8.12 0.75 -3.71
N ASN A 167 -7.38 -0.09 -4.42
CA ASN A 167 -7.42 -0.19 -5.86
C ASN A 167 -8.54 -1.16 -6.25
N THR A 168 -9.75 -0.64 -6.36
CA THR A 168 -10.93 -1.45 -6.72
C THR A 168 -11.74 -0.71 -7.78
N VAL A 169 -12.15 -1.42 -8.83
CA VAL A 169 -13.08 -0.94 -9.83
C VAL A 169 -14.38 -1.69 -9.64
N THR A 170 -15.41 -0.99 -9.15
CA THR A 170 -16.73 -1.55 -8.84
C THR A 170 -17.81 -1.13 -9.85
N GLU A 171 -17.56 -0.04 -10.58
CA GLU A 171 -18.50 0.55 -11.52
C GLU A 171 -17.78 0.83 -12.84
N ALA A 172 -18.32 0.32 -13.94
CA ALA A 172 -17.63 0.38 -15.24
C ALA A 172 -17.73 1.77 -15.92
N ASP A 173 -18.68 2.57 -15.52
CA ASP A 173 -18.96 3.92 -16.04
C ASP A 173 -18.23 5.04 -15.30
N ILE A 174 -17.61 4.73 -14.15
CA ILE A 174 -16.80 5.69 -13.41
C ILE A 174 -15.32 5.49 -13.75
N PRO A 175 -14.64 6.52 -14.28
CA PRO A 175 -13.23 6.46 -14.59
C PRO A 175 -12.37 6.13 -13.35
N ALA A 176 -11.36 5.28 -13.55
CA ALA A 176 -10.38 5.02 -12.51
C ALA A 176 -9.45 6.22 -12.34
N VAL A 177 -9.11 6.54 -11.09
CA VAL A 177 -8.13 7.56 -10.74
C VAL A 177 -6.76 6.92 -10.59
N ASN A 178 -5.84 7.34 -11.44
CA ASN A 178 -4.42 6.99 -11.36
C ASN A 178 -3.61 8.27 -11.39
N SER A 179 -2.73 8.46 -10.43
CA SER A 179 -1.90 9.66 -10.33
C SER A 179 -0.46 9.31 -10.00
N SER A 180 0.47 10.08 -10.56
CA SER A 180 1.87 10.06 -10.18
C SER A 180 2.22 11.09 -9.11
N TYR A 181 1.30 12.00 -8.78
CA TYR A 181 1.58 13.16 -7.95
C TYR A 181 0.65 13.26 -6.75
N LEU A 182 1.25 13.60 -5.62
CA LEU A 182 0.57 13.83 -4.36
C LEU A 182 1.02 15.17 -3.78
N ARG A 183 0.09 16.10 -3.57
CA ARG A 183 0.37 17.32 -2.79
C ARG A 183 0.05 17.04 -1.34
N ILE A 184 1.02 17.25 -0.46
CA ILE A 184 0.87 16.99 0.97
C ILE A 184 1.41 18.17 1.78
N ALA A 185 0.67 18.56 2.80
CA ALA A 185 1.13 19.51 3.81
C ALA A 185 1.13 18.84 5.19
N PRO A 186 2.06 19.18 6.08
CA PRO A 186 2.11 18.61 7.44
C PRO A 186 0.80 18.76 8.20
N LEU A 187 0.12 19.87 8.00
CA LEU A 187 -1.20 20.20 8.54
C LEU A 187 -1.93 21.13 7.56
N PRO A 188 -3.26 21.22 7.63
CA PRO A 188 -4.01 22.22 6.89
C PRO A 188 -3.45 23.64 7.14
N GLY A 189 -3.24 24.39 6.04
CA GLY A 189 -2.70 25.76 6.09
C GLY A 189 -1.18 25.86 6.26
N ARG A 190 -0.45 24.75 6.32
CA ARG A 190 1.01 24.75 6.23
C ARG A 190 1.46 24.63 4.77
N PRO A 191 2.66 25.10 4.42
CA PRO A 191 3.20 24.95 3.08
C PRO A 191 3.22 23.49 2.65
N PRO A 192 2.65 23.16 1.48
CA PRO A 192 2.67 21.82 0.95
C PRO A 192 3.94 21.50 0.18
N GLU A 193 4.21 20.21 0.00
CA GLU A 193 5.19 19.67 -0.94
C GLU A 193 4.46 18.77 -1.94
N VAL A 194 4.98 18.69 -3.18
CA VAL A 194 4.52 17.72 -4.17
C VAL A 194 5.47 16.53 -4.14
N LEU A 195 4.92 15.37 -3.88
CA LEU A 195 5.63 14.10 -3.86
C LEU A 195 5.29 13.28 -5.09
N THR A 196 6.25 12.48 -5.54
CA THR A 196 6.09 11.51 -6.64
C THR A 196 6.33 10.12 -6.07
N PRO A 197 5.27 9.44 -5.57
CA PRO A 197 5.41 8.09 -5.04
C PRO A 197 5.81 7.08 -6.11
N ASP A 198 6.71 6.15 -5.78
CA ASP A 198 7.03 5.03 -6.65
C ASP A 198 5.79 4.14 -6.82
N GLY A 199 5.38 3.92 -8.08
CA GLY A 199 4.17 3.19 -8.44
C GLY A 199 2.89 4.02 -8.41
N GLY A 200 2.96 5.30 -8.04
CA GLY A 200 1.83 6.23 -8.08
C GLY A 200 0.73 5.95 -7.05
N ILE A 201 -0.42 6.60 -7.25
CA ILE A 201 -1.63 6.45 -6.45
C ILE A 201 -2.75 5.92 -7.36
N ASP A 202 -3.07 4.64 -7.23
CA ASP A 202 -4.07 3.93 -8.03
C ASP A 202 -5.36 3.70 -7.20
N LEU A 203 -6.29 4.65 -7.19
CA LEU A 203 -7.50 4.57 -6.36
C LEU A 203 -8.60 3.68 -6.99
N GLY A 204 -8.38 3.14 -8.19
CA GLY A 204 -9.47 2.56 -8.95
C GLY A 204 -10.57 3.60 -9.17
N ASN A 205 -11.82 3.21 -9.07
CA ASN A 205 -12.95 4.15 -9.10
C ASN A 205 -13.58 4.40 -7.72
N THR A 206 -12.87 4.05 -6.63
CA THR A 206 -13.36 4.31 -5.27
C THR A 206 -13.29 5.78 -4.90
N GLY A 207 -12.35 6.53 -5.47
CA GLY A 207 -12.10 7.94 -5.17
C GLY A 207 -11.83 8.21 -3.69
N ARG A 208 -11.37 7.21 -2.92
CA ARG A 208 -11.21 7.33 -1.46
C ARG A 208 -9.78 7.01 -1.03
N LEU A 209 -9.18 7.96 -0.33
CA LEU A 209 -7.88 7.82 0.31
C LEU A 209 -8.02 8.22 1.78
N ALA A 210 -7.52 7.41 2.70
CA ALA A 210 -7.49 7.76 4.11
C ALA A 210 -6.05 8.04 4.57
N THR A 211 -5.93 8.85 5.63
CA THR A 211 -4.65 9.15 6.27
C THR A 211 -4.70 8.75 7.73
N THR A 212 -3.57 8.35 8.32
CA THR A 212 -3.45 8.27 9.78
C THR A 212 -2.95 9.59 10.37
N ALA A 213 -3.18 9.81 11.65
CA ALA A 213 -2.54 10.91 12.35
C ALA A 213 -1.02 10.73 12.38
N TRP A 214 -0.29 11.85 12.44
CA TRP A 214 1.16 11.81 12.61
C TRP A 214 1.54 11.07 13.89
N ALA A 215 2.48 10.14 13.78
CA ALA A 215 3.08 9.43 14.90
C ALA A 215 4.60 9.59 14.86
N GLN A 216 5.23 9.77 16.00
CA GLN A 216 6.68 9.88 16.09
C GLN A 216 7.32 8.56 15.67
N VAL A 217 8.31 8.60 14.80
CA VAL A 217 9.14 7.43 14.50
C VAL A 217 10.12 7.26 15.67
N ALA A 218 10.11 6.08 16.29
CA ALA A 218 11.10 5.77 17.30
C ALA A 218 12.49 5.88 16.66
N GLY A 219 13.34 6.76 17.17
CA GLY A 219 14.70 6.92 16.68
C GLY A 219 15.42 5.57 16.76
N ALA A 220 16.14 5.20 15.71
CA ALA A 220 17.12 4.14 15.83
C ALA A 220 18.09 4.57 16.93
N VAL A 221 18.13 3.83 18.04
CA VAL A 221 19.11 4.01 19.08
C VAL A 221 20.44 3.62 18.45
N SER A 222 21.23 4.62 18.09
CA SER A 222 22.61 4.44 17.58
C SER A 222 23.57 4.11 18.71
#